data_c51416a45410149b343eaf3fab58e4ce
#
_entry.id   c51416a45410149b343eaf3fab58e4ce
#
_cell.length_a   1.000
_cell.length_b   1.000
_cell.length_c   1.000
_cell.angle_alpha   90.00
_cell.angle_beta   90.00
_cell.angle_gamma   90.00
#
_symmetry.space_group_name_H-M   'P 1'
#
loop_
_entity.id
_entity.type
_entity.pdbx_description
1 polymer ?
#
loop_
_entity_poly.entity_id
_entity_poly.type
_entity_poly.pdbx_seq_one_letter_code
_entity_poly.pdbx_strand_id
1 'polypeptide(L)'
;MKHLLNLSILKSVLFVALLSSASFVSPVSAQEKAAKAKPVRMGCGLMTFDTVPGWGLRPDGKSALGPTHGGVVVDKAGNIYTSTDAGVVFFSPEGQVIHSYLGKEYSRMHDMEIREEADGEFIYAARNADAEGIKFNIKSGEIVLRRAAGSKLPAIECLRNDENIIVG
;
A
#
# COMPACT_ATOMS: atom_id res chain seq x y z
N MET A 1 68.43 -7.60 -47.84
CA MET A 1 68.24 -6.28 -48.48
C MET A 1 67.28 -5.48 -47.60
N LYS A 2 67.85 -4.44 -47.06
CA LYS A 2 67.35 -3.22 -46.42
C LYS A 2 66.02 -3.25 -45.65
N HIS A 3 66.20 -3.31 -44.34
CA HIS A 3 65.24 -2.94 -43.31
C HIS A 3 65.10 -1.42 -43.27
N LEU A 4 63.83 -0.97 -43.10
CA LEU A 4 63.56 0.37 -42.59
C LEU A 4 62.64 0.25 -41.39
N LEU A 5 63.20 0.50 -40.22
CA LEU A 5 62.45 0.74 -39.00
C LEU A 5 61.70 2.06 -39.09
N ASN A 6 60.45 2.05 -38.83
CA ASN A 6 59.70 3.28 -38.65
C ASN A 6 59.34 3.42 -37.19
N LEU A 7 60.01 4.36 -36.53
CA LEU A 7 59.85 4.69 -35.13
C LEU A 7 58.69 5.69 -35.02
N SER A 8 57.52 5.21 -34.66
CA SER A 8 56.37 6.09 -34.43
C SER A 8 56.26 6.46 -32.96
N ILE A 9 56.36 7.70 -32.72
CA ILE A 9 56.41 8.42 -31.45
C ILE A 9 55.11 8.19 -30.66
N LEU A 10 55.25 7.60 -29.47
CA LEU A 10 54.23 7.42 -28.49
C LEU A 10 53.96 8.75 -27.76
N LYS A 11 52.89 9.45 -28.17
CA LYS A 11 52.43 10.63 -27.44
C LYS A 11 51.52 10.17 -26.30
N SER A 12 52.05 10.15 -25.08
CA SER A 12 51.27 10.00 -23.87
C SER A 12 50.43 11.22 -23.59
N VAL A 13 49.14 11.12 -23.86
CA VAL A 13 48.17 12.12 -23.40
C VAL A 13 47.74 11.74 -21.99
N LEU A 14 48.25 12.47 -21.02
CA LEU A 14 47.88 12.37 -19.62
C LEU A 14 46.49 13.04 -19.48
N PHE A 15 45.42 12.22 -19.43
CA PHE A 15 44.06 12.69 -19.16
C PHE A 15 43.91 12.77 -17.64
N VAL A 16 44.10 13.99 -17.09
CA VAL A 16 43.74 14.26 -15.68
C VAL A 16 42.21 14.34 -15.58
N ALA A 17 41.57 13.25 -15.20
CA ALA A 17 40.17 13.25 -14.83
C ALA A 17 39.99 13.95 -13.48
N LEU A 18 39.58 15.22 -13.50
CA LEU A 18 39.06 15.89 -12.30
C LEU A 18 37.73 15.22 -11.95
N LEU A 19 37.73 14.31 -10.99
CA LEU A 19 36.50 13.82 -10.32
C LEU A 19 36.00 14.98 -9.44
N SER A 20 35.16 15.82 -9.98
CA SER A 20 34.31 16.70 -9.18
C SER A 20 33.27 15.82 -8.48
N SER A 21 33.51 15.52 -7.21
CA SER A 21 32.51 14.91 -6.32
C SER A 21 31.39 15.93 -6.08
N ALA A 22 30.44 16.01 -7.02
CA ALA A 22 29.19 16.70 -6.77
C ALA A 22 28.46 15.89 -5.70
N SER A 23 28.45 16.39 -4.47
CA SER A 23 27.60 15.86 -3.39
C SER A 23 26.16 16.11 -3.82
N PHE A 24 25.50 15.09 -4.39
CA PHE A 24 24.07 15.10 -4.61
C PHE A 24 23.38 15.05 -3.25
N VAL A 25 23.09 16.21 -2.70
CA VAL A 25 22.12 16.30 -1.60
C VAL A 25 20.75 16.02 -2.22
N SER A 26 20.28 14.79 -2.04
CA SER A 26 18.92 14.45 -2.46
C SER A 26 17.94 15.35 -1.70
N PRO A 27 16.97 15.98 -2.38
CA PRO A 27 15.97 16.77 -1.68
C PRO A 27 15.18 15.84 -0.73
N VAL A 28 15.04 16.26 0.52
CA VAL A 28 14.21 15.58 1.51
C VAL A 28 12.78 15.50 0.96
N SER A 29 12.19 14.31 0.93
CA SER A 29 10.83 14.13 0.44
C SER A 29 9.82 14.88 1.30
N ALA A 30 8.69 15.27 0.70
CA ALA A 30 7.62 15.95 1.44
C ALA A 30 7.06 15.06 2.57
N GLN A 31 7.03 13.75 2.37
CA GLN A 31 6.65 12.78 3.40
C GLN A 31 7.64 12.80 4.59
N GLU A 32 8.95 12.83 4.32
CA GLU A 32 9.97 12.89 5.35
C GLU A 32 9.90 14.22 6.13
N LYS A 33 9.65 15.33 5.43
CA LYS A 33 9.41 16.64 6.05
C LYS A 33 8.16 16.63 6.93
N ALA A 34 7.06 16.01 6.47
CA ALA A 34 5.83 15.89 7.24
C ALA A 34 6.03 15.00 8.48
N ALA A 35 6.78 13.90 8.36
CA ALA A 35 7.08 13.01 9.49
C ALA A 35 7.89 13.69 10.61
N LYS A 36 8.62 14.76 10.29
CA LYS A 36 9.34 15.59 11.28
C LYS A 36 8.48 16.68 11.93
N ALA A 37 7.21 16.83 11.50
CA ALA A 37 6.30 17.78 12.12
C ALA A 37 5.92 17.33 13.54
N LYS A 38 5.58 18.30 14.40
CA LYS A 38 5.13 17.99 15.75
C LYS A 38 3.76 17.30 15.72
N PRO A 39 3.55 16.20 16.45
CA PRO A 39 2.21 15.66 16.67
C PRO A 39 1.27 16.70 17.27
N VAL A 40 0.03 16.66 16.85
CA VAL A 40 -1.03 17.50 17.42
C VAL A 40 -1.91 16.61 18.28
N ARG A 41 -2.09 17.01 19.56
CA ARG A 41 -3.00 16.33 20.47
C ARG A 41 -4.45 16.71 20.20
N MET A 42 -5.30 15.72 20.09
CA MET A 42 -6.74 15.85 19.82
C MET A 42 -7.54 15.04 20.84
N GLY A 43 -8.83 15.40 21.00
CA GLY A 43 -9.73 14.71 21.92
C GLY A 43 -9.88 15.45 23.26
N CYS A 44 -10.58 14.83 24.21
CA CYS A 44 -10.84 15.38 25.54
C CYS A 44 -10.93 14.29 26.60
N GLY A 45 -10.72 14.68 27.86
CA GLY A 45 -10.79 13.76 29.00
C GLY A 45 -9.81 12.58 28.87
N LEU A 46 -10.32 11.36 29.01
CA LEU A 46 -9.55 10.13 28.89
C LEU A 46 -9.35 9.68 27.42
N MET A 47 -10.05 10.29 26.47
CA MET A 47 -9.99 9.96 25.04
C MET A 47 -9.14 11.02 24.32
N THR A 48 -7.83 10.92 24.47
CA THR A 48 -6.88 11.81 23.79
C THR A 48 -5.98 11.00 22.87
N PHE A 49 -5.69 11.55 21.69
CA PHE A 49 -4.89 10.94 20.63
C PHE A 49 -3.87 11.94 20.13
N ASP A 50 -2.70 11.51 19.78
CA ASP A 50 -1.72 12.30 19.07
C ASP A 50 -1.74 11.93 17.59
N THR A 51 -1.74 12.93 16.70
CA THR A 51 -1.60 12.69 15.28
C THR A 51 -0.23 12.06 14.98
N VAL A 52 -0.16 11.27 13.92
CA VAL A 52 1.10 10.71 13.40
C VAL A 52 1.46 11.47 12.11
N PRO A 53 2.28 12.53 12.20
CA PRO A 53 2.61 13.34 11.02
C PRO A 53 3.29 12.51 9.93
N GLY A 54 2.87 12.71 8.69
CA GLY A 54 3.43 12.00 7.55
C GLY A 54 2.89 10.60 7.32
N TRP A 55 2.05 10.07 8.22
CA TRP A 55 1.43 8.78 8.05
C TRP A 55 0.50 8.77 6.82
N GLY A 56 0.62 7.75 5.97
CA GLY A 56 -0.21 7.60 4.77
C GLY A 56 0.08 8.60 3.65
N LEU A 57 1.18 9.35 3.71
CA LEU A 57 1.61 10.22 2.64
C LEU A 57 2.58 9.51 1.68
N ARG A 58 2.48 9.84 0.40
CA ARG A 58 3.48 9.48 -0.61
C ARG A 58 4.74 10.35 -0.47
N PRO A 59 5.84 9.99 -1.12
CA PRO A 59 7.05 10.81 -1.12
C PRO A 59 6.85 12.23 -1.64
N ASP A 60 5.84 12.46 -2.49
CA ASP A 60 5.45 13.79 -2.99
C ASP A 60 4.61 14.61 -1.99
N GLY A 61 4.33 14.05 -0.82
CA GLY A 61 3.54 14.67 0.25
C GLY A 61 2.03 14.64 0.06
N LYS A 62 1.54 13.99 -0.98
CA LYS A 62 0.10 13.80 -1.20
C LYS A 62 -0.41 12.58 -0.46
N SER A 63 -1.68 12.60 -0.07
CA SER A 63 -2.34 11.42 0.48
C SER A 63 -2.23 10.23 -0.48
N ALA A 64 -1.88 9.07 0.05
CA ALA A 64 -1.91 7.83 -0.72
C ALA A 64 -3.34 7.31 -0.95
N LEU A 65 -4.31 7.80 -0.16
CA LEU A 65 -5.67 7.27 -0.17
C LEU A 65 -6.54 7.89 -1.25
N GLY A 66 -6.46 9.20 -1.48
CA GLY A 66 -7.47 9.88 -2.28
C GLY A 66 -8.87 9.78 -1.62
N PRO A 67 -9.97 9.79 -2.39
CA PRO A 67 -11.31 9.53 -1.88
C PRO A 67 -11.41 8.10 -1.32
N THR A 68 -12.00 7.96 -0.14
CA THR A 68 -12.20 6.70 0.56
C THR A 68 -13.68 6.48 0.87
N HIS A 69 -14.09 5.22 0.94
CA HIS A 69 -15.48 4.82 1.19
C HIS A 69 -15.70 4.16 2.56
N GLY A 70 -14.69 4.11 3.38
CA GLY A 70 -14.71 3.38 4.65
C GLY A 70 -14.03 2.01 4.53
N GLY A 71 -14.22 1.15 5.52
CA GLY A 71 -13.55 -0.14 5.61
C GLY A 71 -12.05 0.01 5.92
N VAL A 72 -11.69 -0.27 7.17
CA VAL A 72 -10.30 -0.36 7.61
C VAL A 72 -10.14 -1.67 8.37
N VAL A 73 -9.17 -2.47 7.96
CA VAL A 73 -8.83 -3.71 8.66
C VAL A 73 -7.34 -3.79 8.91
N VAL A 74 -6.95 -4.54 9.93
CA VAL A 74 -5.56 -4.71 10.34
C VAL A 74 -5.24 -6.20 10.40
N ASP A 75 -4.15 -6.61 9.77
CA ASP A 75 -3.67 -7.99 9.83
C ASP A 75 -2.88 -8.29 11.12
N LYS A 76 -2.46 -9.54 11.30
CA LYS A 76 -1.66 -9.97 12.46
C LYS A 76 -0.28 -9.30 12.54
N ALA A 77 0.26 -8.85 11.43
CA ALA A 77 1.54 -8.13 11.38
C ALA A 77 1.39 -6.63 11.70
N GLY A 78 0.14 -6.14 11.86
CA GLY A 78 -0.18 -4.74 12.11
C GLY A 78 -0.28 -3.91 10.83
N ASN A 79 -0.27 -4.52 9.65
CA ASN A 79 -0.49 -3.79 8.40
C ASN A 79 -1.95 -3.36 8.30
N ILE A 80 -2.17 -2.18 7.77
CA ILE A 80 -3.47 -1.54 7.70
C ILE A 80 -3.95 -1.52 6.25
N TYR A 81 -5.15 -2.01 6.03
CA TYR A 81 -5.79 -2.09 4.72
C TYR A 81 -6.98 -1.13 4.69
N THR A 82 -7.08 -0.33 3.65
CA THR A 82 -8.22 0.57 3.50
C THR A 82 -8.67 0.68 2.05
N SER A 83 -9.97 0.87 1.88
CA SER A 83 -10.61 1.01 0.58
C SER A 83 -10.51 2.44 0.06
N THR A 84 -10.29 2.57 -1.23
CA THR A 84 -10.30 3.83 -1.99
C THR A 84 -11.14 3.69 -3.25
N ASP A 85 -11.37 4.80 -3.96
CA ASP A 85 -12.00 4.75 -5.28
C ASP A 85 -11.16 3.97 -6.31
N ALA A 86 -9.86 3.90 -6.13
CA ALA A 86 -8.96 3.20 -7.03
C ALA A 86 -8.78 1.71 -6.70
N GLY A 87 -9.08 1.30 -5.47
CA GLY A 87 -8.88 -0.06 -5.00
C GLY A 87 -8.55 -0.13 -3.51
N VAL A 88 -7.88 -1.17 -3.06
CA VAL A 88 -7.43 -1.35 -1.69
C VAL A 88 -5.95 -1.02 -1.58
N VAL A 89 -5.60 -0.17 -0.62
CA VAL A 89 -4.22 0.24 -0.34
C VAL A 89 -3.78 -0.34 1.00
N PHE A 90 -2.57 -0.85 1.06
CA PHE A 90 -1.97 -1.51 2.20
C PHE A 90 -0.85 -0.64 2.76
N PHE A 91 -0.91 -0.38 4.05
CA PHE A 91 0.11 0.40 4.76
C PHE A 91 0.82 -0.46 5.79
N SER A 92 2.11 -0.20 5.97
CA SER A 92 2.79 -0.64 7.19
C SER A 92 2.25 0.09 8.42
N PRO A 93 2.54 -0.37 9.64
CA PRO A 93 2.19 0.36 10.86
C PRO A 93 2.71 1.81 10.87
N GLU A 94 3.85 2.06 10.22
CA GLU A 94 4.47 3.39 10.10
C GLU A 94 3.82 4.27 9.01
N GLY A 95 2.83 3.75 8.29
CA GLY A 95 2.10 4.49 7.26
C GLY A 95 2.75 4.52 5.89
N GLN A 96 3.70 3.62 5.62
CA GLN A 96 4.26 3.46 4.28
C GLN A 96 3.34 2.59 3.42
N VAL A 97 3.08 2.99 2.19
CA VAL A 97 2.38 2.12 1.23
C VAL A 97 3.28 0.94 0.90
N ILE A 98 2.86 -0.26 1.28
CA ILE A 98 3.60 -1.50 1.04
C ILE A 98 3.08 -2.27 -0.16
N HIS A 99 1.80 -2.15 -0.45
CA HIS A 99 1.15 -2.79 -1.59
C HIS A 99 -0.18 -2.13 -1.92
N SER A 100 -0.76 -2.46 -3.09
CA SER A 100 -2.14 -2.08 -3.43
C SER A 100 -2.73 -3.04 -4.46
N TYR A 101 -4.00 -3.36 -4.32
CA TYR A 101 -4.80 -3.99 -5.36
C TYR A 101 -5.68 -2.92 -5.99
N LEU A 102 -5.34 -2.54 -7.21
CA LEU A 102 -6.03 -1.50 -7.96
C LEU A 102 -6.95 -2.12 -9.01
N GLY A 103 -8.00 -1.40 -9.35
CA GLY A 103 -8.93 -1.81 -10.37
C GLY A 103 -10.37 -1.82 -9.87
N LYS A 104 -11.29 -1.90 -10.81
CA LYS A 104 -12.73 -1.82 -10.54
C LYS A 104 -13.18 -2.89 -9.54
N GLU A 105 -12.59 -4.07 -9.61
CA GLU A 105 -12.92 -5.23 -8.75
C GLU A 105 -12.56 -5.02 -7.28
N TYR A 106 -11.59 -4.14 -6.97
CA TYR A 106 -11.15 -3.84 -5.60
C TYR A 106 -11.59 -2.46 -5.13
N SER A 107 -12.30 -1.70 -5.96
CA SER A 107 -12.67 -0.34 -5.65
C SER A 107 -13.98 -0.24 -4.88
N ARG A 108 -14.15 0.88 -4.16
CA ARG A 108 -15.42 1.30 -3.57
C ARG A 108 -16.02 0.29 -2.59
N MET A 109 -15.20 -0.31 -1.77
CA MET A 109 -15.63 -1.18 -0.69
C MET A 109 -16.07 -0.33 0.49
N HIS A 110 -17.29 -0.52 0.96
CA HIS A 110 -17.88 0.24 2.06
C HIS A 110 -17.50 -0.31 3.42
N ASP A 111 -17.38 -1.63 3.49
CA ASP A 111 -16.98 -2.31 4.70
C ASP A 111 -16.06 -3.47 4.36
N MET A 112 -15.15 -3.78 5.27
CA MET A 112 -14.20 -4.86 5.13
C MET A 112 -14.02 -5.57 6.47
N GLU A 113 -13.82 -6.88 6.40
CA GLU A 113 -13.43 -7.71 7.54
C GLU A 113 -12.28 -8.62 7.10
N ILE A 114 -11.25 -8.74 7.95
CA ILE A 114 -10.15 -9.67 7.72
C ILE A 114 -10.35 -10.93 8.56
N ARG A 115 -10.16 -12.08 7.94
CA ARG A 115 -10.25 -13.39 8.61
C ARG A 115 -9.09 -14.27 8.22
N GLU A 116 -8.60 -15.02 9.22
CA GLU A 116 -7.69 -16.12 8.99
C GLU A 116 -8.48 -17.40 8.77
N GLU A 117 -8.11 -18.12 7.74
CA GLU A 117 -8.67 -19.42 7.39
C GLU A 117 -7.54 -20.44 7.23
N ALA A 118 -7.89 -21.72 7.03
CA ALA A 118 -6.92 -22.79 6.93
C ALA A 118 -5.89 -22.60 5.78
N ASP A 119 -6.28 -21.89 4.74
CA ASP A 119 -5.49 -21.66 3.52
C ASP A 119 -4.96 -20.22 3.38
N GLY A 120 -5.13 -19.37 4.40
CA GLY A 120 -4.56 -18.02 4.45
C GLY A 120 -5.46 -16.98 5.09
N GLU A 121 -5.03 -15.74 4.98
CA GLU A 121 -5.82 -14.58 5.40
C GLU A 121 -6.60 -14.00 4.22
N PHE A 122 -7.85 -13.66 4.47
CA PHE A 122 -8.77 -13.14 3.45
C PHE A 122 -9.45 -11.87 3.94
N ILE A 123 -9.73 -10.97 3.01
CA ILE A 123 -10.65 -9.85 3.24
C ILE A 123 -12.00 -10.18 2.63
N TYR A 124 -13.03 -10.06 3.46
CA TYR A 124 -14.42 -10.03 3.06
C TYR A 124 -14.84 -8.57 2.93
N ALA A 125 -15.46 -8.20 1.83
CA ALA A 125 -15.80 -6.81 1.58
C ALA A 125 -17.16 -6.66 0.93
N ALA A 126 -17.89 -5.61 1.34
CA ALA A 126 -19.13 -5.18 0.73
C ALA A 126 -18.85 -4.09 -0.32
N ARG A 127 -19.21 -4.35 -1.58
CA ARG A 127 -19.10 -3.41 -2.70
C ARG A 127 -20.46 -2.83 -3.03
N ASN A 128 -20.81 -1.71 -2.43
CA ASN A 128 -22.14 -1.13 -2.57
C ASN A 128 -22.51 -0.72 -4.01
N ALA A 129 -21.53 -0.19 -4.75
CA ALA A 129 -21.76 0.27 -6.13
C ALA A 129 -22.21 -0.84 -7.07
N ASP A 130 -21.75 -2.07 -6.84
CA ASP A 130 -22.10 -3.24 -7.65
C ASP A 130 -23.08 -4.18 -6.90
N ALA A 131 -23.53 -3.78 -5.70
CA ALA A 131 -24.42 -4.57 -4.85
C ALA A 131 -23.92 -6.01 -4.67
N GLU A 132 -22.65 -6.18 -4.34
CA GLU A 132 -22.04 -7.50 -4.18
C GLU A 132 -21.15 -7.59 -2.94
N GLY A 133 -21.01 -8.81 -2.42
CA GLY A 133 -19.95 -9.17 -1.48
C GLY A 133 -18.82 -9.90 -2.22
N ILE A 134 -17.60 -9.62 -1.84
CA ILE A 134 -16.43 -10.33 -2.37
C ILE A 134 -15.56 -10.86 -1.23
N LYS A 135 -14.82 -11.93 -1.51
CA LYS A 135 -13.75 -12.47 -0.67
C LYS A 135 -12.48 -12.55 -1.52
N PHE A 136 -11.39 -12.00 -1.03
CA PHE A 136 -10.10 -12.11 -1.72
C PHE A 136 -8.96 -12.40 -0.74
N ASN A 137 -7.97 -13.14 -1.24
CA ASN A 137 -6.76 -13.45 -0.49
C ASN A 137 -5.87 -12.21 -0.38
N ILE A 138 -5.44 -11.84 0.84
CA ILE A 138 -4.65 -10.62 1.05
C ILE A 138 -3.26 -10.67 0.45
N LYS A 139 -2.71 -11.87 0.25
CA LYS A 139 -1.36 -12.07 -0.24
C LYS A 139 -1.29 -12.12 -1.76
N SER A 140 -2.24 -12.82 -2.40
CA SER A 140 -2.26 -12.98 -3.87
C SER A 140 -3.15 -11.96 -4.57
N GLY A 141 -4.13 -11.37 -3.87
CA GLY A 141 -5.18 -10.56 -4.45
C GLY A 141 -6.28 -11.38 -5.15
N GLU A 142 -6.15 -12.70 -5.22
CA GLU A 142 -7.13 -13.53 -5.91
C GLU A 142 -8.51 -13.39 -5.26
N ILE A 143 -9.51 -13.03 -6.07
CA ILE A 143 -10.90 -12.99 -5.63
C ILE A 143 -11.46 -14.40 -5.74
N VAL A 144 -11.64 -15.03 -4.59
CA VAL A 144 -12.08 -16.43 -4.49
C VAL A 144 -13.59 -16.57 -4.36
N LEU A 145 -14.29 -15.48 -4.06
CA LEU A 145 -15.75 -15.46 -3.97
C LEU A 145 -16.31 -14.12 -4.44
N ARG A 146 -17.39 -14.18 -5.21
CA ARG A 146 -18.29 -13.05 -5.53
C ARG A 146 -19.73 -13.46 -5.34
N ARG A 147 -20.53 -12.59 -4.71
CA ARG A 147 -21.96 -12.80 -4.49
C ARG A 147 -22.70 -11.50 -4.70
N ALA A 148 -23.63 -11.49 -5.66
CA ALA A 148 -24.54 -10.37 -5.85
C ALA A 148 -25.56 -10.31 -4.71
N ALA A 149 -25.89 -9.12 -4.22
CA ALA A 149 -26.97 -8.91 -3.29
C ALA A 149 -28.29 -9.40 -3.91
N GLY A 150 -29.11 -10.10 -3.12
CA GLY A 150 -30.36 -10.69 -3.58
C GLY A 150 -30.23 -12.00 -4.35
N SER A 151 -29.01 -12.55 -4.55
CA SER A 151 -28.87 -13.91 -5.01
C SER A 151 -29.51 -14.88 -4.00
N LYS A 152 -30.34 -15.80 -4.51
CA LYS A 152 -31.07 -16.80 -3.70
C LYS A 152 -30.15 -17.88 -3.12
N LEU A 153 -29.05 -17.51 -2.53
CA LEU A 153 -28.32 -18.44 -1.69
C LEU A 153 -28.83 -18.28 -0.26
N PRO A 154 -28.83 -19.35 0.52
CA PRO A 154 -28.93 -19.18 1.94
C PRO A 154 -27.76 -18.26 2.33
N ALA A 155 -28.09 -16.98 2.53
CA ALA A 155 -27.12 -15.92 2.85
C ALA A 155 -26.28 -16.26 4.09
N ILE A 156 -26.69 -17.26 4.79
CA ILE A 156 -26.13 -17.73 6.05
C ILE A 156 -24.98 -18.74 5.85
N GLU A 157 -24.97 -19.52 4.79
CA GLU A 157 -23.88 -20.51 4.58
C GLU A 157 -22.56 -19.91 4.10
N CYS A 158 -22.60 -18.76 3.43
CA CYS A 158 -21.38 -18.11 2.94
C CYS A 158 -20.59 -17.37 4.01
N LEU A 159 -21.20 -17.05 5.15
CA LEU A 159 -20.60 -16.28 6.24
C LEU A 159 -20.51 -17.08 7.54
N ARG A 160 -20.88 -18.34 7.53
CA ARG A 160 -20.61 -19.24 8.65
C ARG A 160 -19.16 -19.73 8.55
N ASN A 161 -18.37 -19.29 9.49
CA ASN A 161 -17.25 -20.10 9.92
C ASN A 161 -17.80 -21.22 10.82
N ASP A 162 -17.02 -22.25 11.08
CA ASP A 162 -17.38 -23.41 11.90
C ASP A 162 -17.81 -23.07 13.35
N GLU A 163 -17.83 -21.78 13.72
CA GLU A 163 -18.11 -21.28 15.07
C GLU A 163 -19.46 -20.56 15.22
N ASN A 164 -20.36 -20.60 14.21
CA ASN A 164 -21.73 -20.05 14.30
C ASN A 164 -21.85 -18.53 14.57
N ILE A 165 -20.87 -17.72 14.24
CA ILE A 165 -20.97 -16.27 14.39
C ILE A 165 -21.67 -15.67 13.18
N ILE A 166 -22.84 -15.10 13.38
CA ILE A 166 -23.54 -14.30 12.38
C ILE A 166 -23.03 -12.87 12.52
N VAL A 167 -22.38 -12.36 11.48
CA VAL A 167 -22.04 -10.94 11.37
C VAL A 167 -23.14 -10.26 10.59
N GLY A 168 -23.93 -9.43 11.30
CA GLY A 168 -25.03 -8.65 10.75
C GLY A 168 -24.55 -7.31 10.14
#